data_d34ae583434319d39169b3437a697f6b
#
_entry.id   d34ae583434319d39169b3437a697f6b
#
_cell.length_a   1.000
_cell.length_b   1.000
_cell.length_c   1.000
_cell.angle_alpha   90.00
_cell.angle_beta   90.00
_cell.angle_gamma   90.00
#
_symmetry.space_group_name_H-M   'P 1'
#
loop_
_entity.id
_entity.type
_entity.pdbx_description
1 polymer ?
#
loop_
_entity_poly.entity_id
_entity_poly.type
_entity_poly.pdbx_seq_one_letter_code
_entity_poly.pdbx_strand_id
1 'polypeptide(L)'
;MMHRSTLRLAFLALTVLWGVHSAAAVQADDTTLRVFIFAGQSNMVGSDSKVADIQRFPPFAGLGEPQEDVLFSYCIGRENKHRSEGWVSLAPVRNVVGPELSFAREVTRAIKAPIAVIKVAAGGTHLGGDWNPDEPIGFEMYPLALDWIRSALAALDAQETKYRIEGVCWHQGENDMFNEDYMASYGENLSRFLACWRRDLQTPDLRFYIGELCTKTIWGMDLRPRMHAISVGQRAVTEVDPLAGYVPTSHVGVEIGGGVGLHYHYGTLGQLEHGVNYAHAYLETIGKRPTQPRPLKAWPYKAGDKVKLFVLAGHRNMEGERAFVQGLKAMRGKSSLLKDNHRIAYRYSIGGGYKTSDGWEPMGPAGFYDTFGPELSFGAAVGRKLREGVAVAKFTHSGSQIIDWTPEGSVAATRNLYPSFIRFVEESLQDLRDRGQEVELAGIFYHLGENDMSWGPFRNGASDRLQALVNQSRVDLGLPELPWFVSQQPPTDDEQVNGIDVTAEIEEVASADPHLIHIKAFDLPEQAKKLVLDTAGVVALGELLAKSFLSRR
;
A
#
# COMPACT_ATOMS: atom_id res chain seq x y z
N MET A 1 -70.62 25.02 32.43
CA MET A 1 -70.68 23.62 31.93
C MET A 1 -69.80 23.55 30.72
N MET A 2 -68.62 22.97 30.89
CA MET A 2 -67.57 22.92 29.88
C MET A 2 -67.47 21.50 29.37
N HIS A 3 -67.68 21.33 28.04
CA HIS A 3 -67.43 20.06 27.35
C HIS A 3 -65.96 20.02 26.89
N ARG A 4 -65.26 19.02 27.36
CA ARG A 4 -63.89 18.67 26.88
C ARG A 4 -64.03 17.70 25.72
N SER A 5 -63.60 18.12 24.52
CA SER A 5 -63.43 17.23 23.38
C SER A 5 -61.99 16.76 23.30
N THR A 6 -61.78 15.48 23.45
CA THR A 6 -60.47 14.80 23.27
C THR A 6 -60.24 14.48 21.80
N LEU A 7 -59.26 15.12 21.18
CA LEU A 7 -58.74 14.77 19.83
C LEU A 7 -57.78 13.58 19.96
N ARG A 8 -58.11 12.47 19.38
CA ARG A 8 -57.20 11.34 19.16
C ARG A 8 -56.44 11.54 17.85
N LEU A 9 -55.14 11.81 17.91
CA LEU A 9 -54.25 11.72 16.77
C LEU A 9 -53.93 10.25 16.48
N ALA A 10 -54.33 9.77 15.32
CA ALA A 10 -53.90 8.50 14.78
C ALA A 10 -52.56 8.69 14.06
N PHE A 11 -51.47 8.08 14.59
CA PHE A 11 -50.22 7.97 13.88
C PHE A 11 -50.33 6.86 12.84
N LEU A 12 -50.34 7.23 11.55
CA LEU A 12 -50.11 6.29 10.45
C LEU A 12 -48.61 6.02 10.34
N ALA A 13 -48.18 4.83 10.76
CA ALA A 13 -46.84 4.36 10.50
C ALA A 13 -46.72 3.94 9.03
N LEU A 14 -46.05 4.74 8.22
CA LEU A 14 -45.63 4.38 6.86
C LEU A 14 -44.42 3.48 6.96
N THR A 15 -44.61 2.17 6.87
CA THR A 15 -43.51 1.21 6.69
C THR A 15 -43.04 1.30 5.23
N VAL A 16 -41.95 2.02 5.00
CA VAL A 16 -41.21 1.97 3.73
C VAL A 16 -40.48 0.62 3.69
N LEU A 17 -41.06 -0.31 2.93
CA LEU A 17 -40.37 -1.53 2.53
C LEU A 17 -39.22 -1.13 1.58
N TRP A 18 -38.01 -1.06 2.10
CA TRP A 18 -36.81 -1.11 1.27
C TRP A 18 -36.72 -2.52 0.69
N GLY A 19 -37.13 -2.64 -0.57
CA GLY A 19 -36.86 -3.82 -1.36
C GLY A 19 -35.35 -3.92 -1.54
N VAL A 20 -34.70 -4.79 -0.75
CA VAL A 20 -33.35 -5.26 -1.03
C VAL A 20 -33.46 -6.02 -2.34
N HIS A 21 -33.16 -5.34 -3.46
CA HIS A 21 -32.84 -6.03 -4.68
C HIS A 21 -31.50 -6.76 -4.41
N SER A 22 -31.61 -7.99 -3.93
CA SER A 22 -30.55 -8.95 -4.02
C SER A 22 -30.24 -9.06 -5.51
N ALA A 23 -29.19 -8.37 -5.96
CA ALA A 23 -28.57 -8.69 -7.23
C ALA A 23 -28.15 -10.15 -7.09
N ALA A 24 -28.93 -11.04 -7.67
CA ALA A 24 -28.55 -12.43 -7.82
C ALA A 24 -27.17 -12.39 -8.48
N ALA A 25 -26.14 -12.76 -7.73
CA ALA A 25 -24.83 -13.00 -8.30
C ALA A 25 -25.08 -14.05 -9.38
N VAL A 26 -25.09 -13.61 -10.64
CA VAL A 26 -25.10 -14.51 -11.78
C VAL A 26 -23.87 -15.36 -11.56
N GLN A 27 -24.06 -16.60 -11.18
CA GLN A 27 -23.03 -17.59 -11.11
C GLN A 27 -22.55 -17.76 -12.54
N ALA A 28 -21.53 -16.96 -12.89
CA ALA A 28 -20.98 -16.93 -14.22
C ALA A 28 -20.45 -18.33 -14.52
N ASP A 29 -20.85 -18.85 -15.66
CA ASP A 29 -20.33 -20.11 -16.19
C ASP A 29 -18.80 -20.09 -16.06
N ASP A 30 -18.23 -21.07 -15.37
CA ASP A 30 -16.79 -21.18 -15.11
C ASP A 30 -15.95 -21.22 -16.41
N THR A 31 -16.58 -21.35 -17.56
CA THR A 31 -15.94 -21.37 -18.90
C THR A 31 -15.88 -19.98 -19.56
N THR A 32 -16.56 -18.96 -19.04
CA THR A 32 -16.54 -17.61 -19.62
C THR A 32 -15.20 -16.93 -19.38
N LEU A 33 -14.49 -16.57 -20.45
CA LEU A 33 -13.20 -15.88 -20.39
C LEU A 33 -13.34 -14.49 -19.75
N ARG A 34 -12.56 -14.22 -18.71
CA ARG A 34 -12.54 -12.95 -17.99
C ARG A 34 -11.47 -12.04 -18.58
N VAL A 35 -11.89 -11.01 -19.29
CA VAL A 35 -10.99 -10.07 -19.96
C VAL A 35 -10.74 -8.86 -19.07
N PHE A 36 -9.47 -8.56 -18.82
CA PHE A 36 -9.01 -7.38 -18.09
C PHE A 36 -8.17 -6.51 -19.02
N ILE A 37 -8.37 -5.20 -18.95
CA ILE A 37 -7.64 -4.23 -19.74
C ILE A 37 -6.66 -3.48 -18.84
N PHE A 38 -5.40 -3.40 -19.24
CA PHE A 38 -4.35 -2.63 -18.57
C PHE A 38 -3.96 -1.46 -19.46
N ALA A 39 -4.21 -0.23 -19.00
CA ALA A 39 -3.96 0.97 -19.79
C ALA A 39 -3.27 2.05 -18.94
N GLY A 40 -2.43 2.86 -19.57
CA GLY A 40 -1.72 3.95 -18.89
C GLY A 40 -0.35 4.29 -19.45
N GLN A 41 0.52 4.80 -18.57
CA GLN A 41 1.84 5.28 -18.98
C GLN A 41 3.00 4.41 -18.45
N SER A 42 4.17 5.00 -18.20
CA SER A 42 5.41 4.28 -17.87
C SER A 42 5.29 3.31 -16.69
N ASN A 43 4.60 3.67 -15.63
CA ASN A 43 4.35 2.78 -14.50
C ASN A 43 3.32 1.67 -14.83
N MET A 44 2.52 1.82 -15.87
CA MET A 44 1.74 0.71 -16.43
C MET A 44 2.58 -0.13 -17.38
N VAL A 45 3.50 0.47 -18.15
CA VAL A 45 4.48 -0.30 -18.97
C VAL A 45 5.32 -1.22 -18.09
N GLY A 46 5.75 -0.74 -16.94
CA GLY A 46 6.70 -1.39 -16.03
C GLY A 46 8.12 -0.81 -16.17
N SER A 47 8.23 0.47 -16.51
CA SER A 47 9.53 1.13 -16.71
C SER A 47 10.43 0.98 -15.49
N ASP A 48 11.74 0.86 -15.74
CA ASP A 48 12.81 0.66 -14.75
C ASP A 48 12.71 -0.63 -13.91
N SER A 49 11.81 -1.55 -14.27
CA SER A 49 11.78 -2.90 -13.71
C SER A 49 12.64 -3.87 -14.53
N LYS A 50 13.05 -4.98 -13.91
CA LYS A 50 13.86 -6.02 -14.57
C LYS A 50 13.36 -7.42 -14.20
N VAL A 51 13.16 -8.28 -15.19
CA VAL A 51 12.77 -9.69 -14.98
C VAL A 51 13.78 -10.43 -14.09
N ALA A 52 15.07 -10.15 -14.26
CA ALA A 52 16.12 -10.75 -13.45
C ALA A 52 16.01 -10.45 -11.94
N ASP A 53 15.32 -9.36 -11.57
CA ASP A 53 15.13 -9.01 -10.17
C ASP A 53 13.97 -9.76 -9.50
N ILE A 54 13.07 -10.39 -10.24
CA ILE A 54 11.92 -11.14 -9.68
C ILE A 54 12.38 -12.19 -8.67
N GLN A 55 13.50 -12.87 -8.95
CA GLN A 55 14.07 -13.89 -8.06
C GLN A 55 14.48 -13.35 -6.67
N ARG A 56 14.68 -12.05 -6.54
CA ARG A 56 14.98 -11.38 -5.26
C ARG A 56 13.76 -11.34 -4.33
N PHE A 57 12.57 -11.59 -4.87
CA PHE A 57 11.29 -11.43 -4.20
C PHE A 57 10.54 -12.77 -4.16
N PRO A 58 10.77 -13.61 -3.14
CA PRO A 58 10.29 -14.97 -3.08
C PRO A 58 8.78 -15.17 -3.30
N PRO A 59 7.88 -14.28 -2.83
CA PRO A 59 6.45 -14.42 -3.10
C PRO A 59 6.09 -14.36 -4.58
N PHE A 60 6.94 -13.74 -5.39
CA PHE A 60 6.73 -13.52 -6.81
C PHE A 60 7.55 -14.47 -7.71
N ALA A 61 8.27 -15.41 -7.11
CA ALA A 61 9.04 -16.39 -7.86
C ALA A 61 8.20 -17.07 -8.95
N GLY A 62 8.79 -17.27 -10.13
CA GLY A 62 8.15 -17.86 -11.30
C GLY A 62 7.40 -16.88 -12.20
N LEU A 63 7.16 -15.62 -11.80
CA LEU A 63 6.50 -14.63 -12.66
C LEU A 63 7.38 -14.11 -13.81
N GLY A 64 8.63 -14.52 -13.87
CA GLY A 64 9.49 -14.31 -15.04
C GLY A 64 9.22 -15.26 -16.20
N GLU A 65 8.53 -16.36 -15.94
CA GLU A 65 8.17 -17.39 -16.90
C GLU A 65 6.76 -17.16 -17.46
N PRO A 66 6.43 -17.69 -18.64
CA PRO A 66 5.09 -17.60 -19.20
C PRO A 66 4.02 -18.25 -18.31
N GLN A 67 2.88 -17.57 -18.16
CA GLN A 67 1.66 -18.09 -17.56
C GLN A 67 0.79 -18.65 -18.70
N GLU A 68 0.94 -19.93 -19.00
CA GLU A 68 0.38 -20.57 -20.20
C GLU A 68 -1.16 -20.62 -20.23
N ASP A 69 -1.78 -20.54 -19.06
CA ASP A 69 -3.23 -20.55 -18.84
C ASP A 69 -3.87 -19.14 -18.90
N VAL A 70 -3.07 -18.10 -19.18
CA VAL A 70 -3.54 -16.71 -19.27
C VAL A 70 -3.26 -16.16 -20.66
N LEU A 71 -4.32 -15.79 -21.38
CA LEU A 71 -4.19 -15.14 -22.68
C LEU A 71 -3.72 -13.68 -22.54
N PHE A 72 -2.82 -13.27 -23.42
CA PHE A 72 -2.27 -11.93 -23.41
C PHE A 72 -2.22 -11.31 -24.81
N SER A 73 -2.75 -10.09 -24.95
CA SER A 73 -2.61 -9.27 -26.15
C SER A 73 -2.10 -7.89 -25.75
N TYR A 74 -1.03 -7.42 -26.38
CA TYR A 74 -0.42 -6.17 -25.97
C TYR A 74 0.02 -5.28 -27.12
N CYS A 75 -0.08 -3.96 -26.87
CA CYS A 75 0.49 -2.89 -27.68
C CYS A 75 1.19 -1.90 -26.73
N ILE A 76 2.51 -1.95 -26.67
CA ILE A 76 3.31 -1.23 -25.68
C ILE A 76 4.31 -0.31 -26.36
N GLY A 77 4.43 0.88 -25.83
CA GLY A 77 5.33 1.92 -26.30
C GLY A 77 4.66 2.87 -27.31
N ARG A 78 5.30 4.00 -27.49
CA ARG A 78 4.87 5.00 -28.44
C ARG A 78 4.93 4.44 -29.86
N GLU A 79 4.04 4.88 -30.72
CA GLU A 79 4.02 4.47 -32.14
C GLU A 79 3.89 2.95 -32.34
N ASN A 80 3.15 2.26 -31.46
CA ASN A 80 2.96 0.79 -31.54
C ASN A 80 4.27 0.00 -31.54
N LYS A 81 5.26 0.44 -30.84
CA LYS A 81 6.64 -0.07 -30.93
C LYS A 81 6.77 -1.56 -30.61
N HIS A 82 5.96 -2.09 -29.71
CA HIS A 82 5.95 -3.50 -29.31
C HIS A 82 4.51 -4.00 -29.22
N ARG A 83 4.17 -4.97 -30.02
CA ARG A 83 2.84 -5.57 -30.08
C ARG A 83 2.92 -7.09 -30.22
N SER A 84 1.94 -7.78 -29.67
CA SER A 84 1.78 -9.22 -29.87
C SER A 84 1.23 -9.52 -31.26
N GLU A 85 1.53 -10.71 -31.76
CA GLU A 85 0.86 -11.27 -32.95
C GLU A 85 -0.38 -12.05 -32.45
N GLY A 86 -1.52 -11.35 -32.28
CA GLY A 86 -2.73 -11.92 -31.70
C GLY A 86 -2.60 -12.20 -30.20
N TRP A 87 -3.27 -13.25 -29.75
CA TRP A 87 -3.22 -13.72 -28.38
C TRP A 87 -2.04 -14.67 -28.16
N VAL A 88 -1.25 -14.41 -27.11
CA VAL A 88 -0.09 -15.20 -26.67
C VAL A 88 -0.24 -15.55 -25.19
N SER A 89 0.63 -16.40 -24.63
CA SER A 89 0.69 -16.62 -23.18
C SER A 89 1.21 -15.38 -22.46
N LEU A 90 0.69 -15.10 -21.26
CA LEU A 90 1.12 -13.93 -20.49
C LEU A 90 2.56 -14.10 -19.99
N ALA A 91 3.44 -13.24 -20.45
CA ALA A 91 4.84 -13.20 -20.04
C ALA A 91 5.37 -11.77 -19.99
N PRO A 92 6.50 -11.52 -19.32
CA PRO A 92 7.18 -10.23 -19.37
C PRO A 92 7.51 -9.83 -20.82
N VAL A 93 7.26 -8.56 -21.14
CA VAL A 93 7.58 -8.03 -22.48
C VAL A 93 8.96 -7.38 -22.45
N ARG A 94 9.91 -7.87 -23.24
CA ARG A 94 11.26 -7.30 -23.39
C ARG A 94 12.02 -7.07 -22.09
N ASN A 95 12.03 -8.03 -21.20
CA ASN A 95 12.74 -7.94 -19.92
C ASN A 95 12.17 -6.90 -18.93
N VAL A 96 10.91 -6.45 -19.14
CA VAL A 96 10.22 -5.51 -18.27
C VAL A 96 9.09 -6.21 -17.51
N VAL A 97 8.94 -5.89 -16.25
CA VAL A 97 7.91 -6.44 -15.35
C VAL A 97 6.77 -5.43 -15.23
N GLY A 98 5.59 -5.80 -15.69
CA GLY A 98 4.40 -4.99 -15.51
C GLY A 98 3.47 -5.55 -14.43
N PRO A 99 2.48 -4.75 -13.99
CA PRO A 99 1.56 -5.16 -12.93
C PRO A 99 0.63 -6.32 -13.34
N GLU A 100 0.41 -6.53 -14.62
CA GLU A 100 -0.44 -7.61 -15.14
C GLU A 100 0.04 -9.01 -14.74
N LEU A 101 1.35 -9.19 -14.52
CA LEU A 101 1.93 -10.50 -14.20
C LEU A 101 1.46 -11.03 -12.85
N SER A 102 1.57 -10.23 -11.81
CA SER A 102 1.10 -10.60 -10.46
C SER A 102 -0.41 -10.52 -10.34
N PHE A 103 -1.04 -9.56 -11.02
CA PHE A 103 -2.50 -9.47 -11.09
C PHE A 103 -3.12 -10.78 -11.58
N ALA A 104 -2.69 -11.25 -12.75
CA ALA A 104 -3.24 -12.45 -13.37
C ALA A 104 -3.07 -13.66 -12.46
N ARG A 105 -1.89 -13.85 -11.87
CA ARG A 105 -1.62 -14.93 -10.93
C ARG A 105 -2.56 -14.89 -9.71
N GLU A 106 -2.75 -13.73 -9.10
CA GLU A 106 -3.62 -13.60 -7.91
C GLU A 106 -5.09 -13.83 -8.25
N VAL A 107 -5.55 -13.31 -9.40
CA VAL A 107 -6.93 -13.54 -9.86
C VAL A 107 -7.15 -15.00 -10.22
N THR A 108 -6.24 -15.64 -10.98
CA THR A 108 -6.33 -17.06 -11.34
C THR A 108 -6.41 -17.96 -10.11
N ARG A 109 -5.66 -17.64 -9.05
CA ARG A 109 -5.73 -18.39 -7.78
C ARG A 109 -7.07 -18.24 -7.07
N ALA A 110 -7.72 -17.09 -7.20
CA ALA A 110 -8.94 -16.76 -6.48
C ALA A 110 -10.23 -17.16 -7.20
N ILE A 111 -10.24 -17.16 -8.53
CA ILE A 111 -11.38 -17.54 -9.36
C ILE A 111 -11.05 -18.73 -10.26
N LYS A 112 -12.04 -19.60 -10.47
CA LYS A 112 -11.90 -20.78 -11.34
C LYS A 112 -12.46 -20.46 -12.73
N ALA A 113 -11.91 -19.43 -13.38
CA ALA A 113 -12.33 -19.04 -14.71
C ALA A 113 -11.09 -18.72 -15.55
N PRO A 114 -11.11 -18.96 -16.87
CA PRO A 114 -10.02 -18.56 -17.74
C PRO A 114 -9.88 -17.02 -17.77
N ILE A 115 -8.65 -16.54 -17.89
CA ILE A 115 -8.31 -15.11 -17.83
C ILE A 115 -7.61 -14.68 -19.11
N ALA A 116 -7.95 -13.49 -19.57
CA ALA A 116 -7.27 -12.79 -20.64
C ALA A 116 -6.91 -11.37 -20.20
N VAL A 117 -5.75 -10.91 -20.62
CA VAL A 117 -5.26 -9.55 -20.39
C VAL A 117 -5.01 -8.87 -21.73
N ILE A 118 -5.57 -7.67 -21.88
CA ILE A 118 -5.22 -6.75 -22.98
C ILE A 118 -4.45 -5.60 -22.38
N LYS A 119 -3.24 -5.31 -22.88
CA LYS A 119 -2.43 -4.21 -22.36
C LYS A 119 -2.10 -3.18 -23.44
N VAL A 120 -2.47 -1.92 -23.20
CA VAL A 120 -2.08 -0.78 -24.02
C VAL A 120 -1.47 0.30 -23.13
N ALA A 121 -0.16 0.52 -23.27
CA ALA A 121 0.55 1.47 -22.40
C ALA A 121 1.75 2.10 -23.09
N ALA A 122 1.97 3.39 -22.86
CA ALA A 122 3.13 4.10 -23.39
C ALA A 122 3.65 5.14 -22.38
N GLY A 123 4.96 5.12 -22.12
CA GLY A 123 5.61 6.07 -21.23
C GLY A 123 5.54 7.51 -21.78
N GLY A 124 5.43 8.48 -20.89
CA GLY A 124 5.44 9.91 -21.23
C GLY A 124 4.17 10.41 -21.91
N THR A 125 3.02 9.82 -21.62
CA THR A 125 1.71 10.19 -22.20
C THR A 125 0.83 10.91 -21.19
N HIS A 126 -0.03 11.83 -21.67
CA HIS A 126 -0.92 12.68 -20.88
C HIS A 126 -2.38 12.28 -21.03
N LEU A 127 -3.14 12.32 -19.94
CA LEU A 127 -4.58 12.14 -20.01
C LEU A 127 -5.27 13.31 -20.73
N GLY A 128 -4.82 14.53 -20.46
CA GLY A 128 -5.34 15.72 -21.13
C GLY A 128 -4.96 15.83 -22.61
N GLY A 129 -4.03 15.01 -23.10
CA GLY A 129 -3.52 15.05 -24.47
C GLY A 129 -3.63 13.72 -25.21
N ASP A 130 -2.63 12.84 -25.08
CA ASP A 130 -2.55 11.58 -25.83
C ASP A 130 -3.75 10.64 -25.61
N TRP A 131 -4.28 10.65 -24.39
CA TRP A 131 -5.43 9.84 -23.99
C TRP A 131 -6.77 10.62 -24.03
N ASN A 132 -6.77 11.86 -24.49
CA ASN A 132 -8.00 12.64 -24.63
C ASN A 132 -8.94 11.98 -25.66
N PRO A 133 -10.17 11.62 -25.28
CA PRO A 133 -11.06 10.90 -26.19
C PRO A 133 -11.66 11.76 -27.31
N ASP A 134 -11.74 13.07 -27.10
CA ASP A 134 -12.38 13.99 -28.04
C ASP A 134 -11.37 14.63 -29.00
N GLU A 135 -10.21 15.04 -28.46
CA GLU A 135 -9.13 15.69 -29.21
C GLU A 135 -7.79 15.07 -28.86
N PRO A 136 -7.51 13.81 -29.26
CA PRO A 136 -6.25 13.18 -29.00
C PRO A 136 -5.13 13.92 -29.73
N ILE A 137 -4.06 14.21 -29.01
CA ILE A 137 -2.84 14.82 -29.55
C ILE A 137 -1.63 13.96 -29.19
N GLY A 138 -0.49 14.29 -29.78
CA GLY A 138 0.76 13.58 -29.51
C GLY A 138 0.76 12.18 -30.10
N PHE A 139 0.68 11.14 -29.27
CA PHE A 139 0.70 9.74 -29.70
C PHE A 139 -0.68 9.13 -29.90
N GLU A 140 -1.74 9.92 -29.77
CA GLU A 140 -3.13 9.51 -30.03
C GLU A 140 -3.50 8.15 -29.38
N MET A 141 -3.15 8.02 -28.10
CA MET A 141 -3.26 6.76 -27.38
C MET A 141 -4.70 6.27 -27.21
N TYR A 142 -5.68 7.19 -27.14
CA TYR A 142 -7.09 6.79 -26.97
C TYR A 142 -7.62 6.01 -28.20
N PRO A 143 -7.57 6.51 -29.44
CA PRO A 143 -8.00 5.75 -30.59
C PRO A 143 -7.17 4.48 -30.80
N LEU A 144 -5.84 4.54 -30.58
CA LEU A 144 -4.98 3.39 -30.64
C LEU A 144 -5.43 2.27 -29.69
N ALA A 145 -5.74 2.62 -28.45
CA ALA A 145 -6.19 1.65 -27.44
C ALA A 145 -7.52 1.01 -27.84
N LEU A 146 -8.48 1.80 -28.31
CA LEU A 146 -9.78 1.28 -28.76
C LEU A 146 -9.61 0.31 -29.94
N ASP A 147 -8.83 0.68 -30.94
CA ASP A 147 -8.59 -0.17 -32.12
C ASP A 147 -7.90 -1.48 -31.74
N TRP A 148 -6.91 -1.42 -30.83
CA TRP A 148 -6.25 -2.61 -30.35
C TRP A 148 -7.19 -3.54 -29.56
N ILE A 149 -7.96 -2.97 -28.63
CA ILE A 149 -8.91 -3.73 -27.83
C ILE A 149 -9.98 -4.37 -28.72
N ARG A 150 -10.56 -3.62 -29.63
CA ARG A 150 -11.57 -4.13 -30.58
C ARG A 150 -11.00 -5.27 -31.45
N SER A 151 -9.77 -5.12 -31.93
CA SER A 151 -9.11 -6.16 -32.71
C SER A 151 -8.85 -7.44 -31.90
N ALA A 152 -8.43 -7.30 -30.64
CA ALA A 152 -8.24 -8.43 -29.75
C ALA A 152 -9.56 -9.15 -29.43
N LEU A 153 -10.63 -8.40 -29.15
CA LEU A 153 -11.96 -8.97 -28.90
C LEU A 153 -12.55 -9.63 -30.15
N ALA A 154 -12.41 -9.02 -31.33
CA ALA A 154 -12.86 -9.60 -32.59
C ALA A 154 -12.16 -10.93 -32.90
N ALA A 155 -10.90 -11.11 -32.46
CA ALA A 155 -10.23 -12.39 -32.59
C ALA A 155 -10.83 -13.48 -31.68
N LEU A 156 -11.37 -13.13 -30.51
CA LEU A 156 -12.13 -14.04 -29.64
C LEU A 156 -13.50 -14.37 -30.25
N ASP A 157 -14.18 -13.37 -30.80
CA ASP A 157 -15.47 -13.56 -31.48
C ASP A 157 -15.34 -14.51 -32.68
N ALA A 158 -14.26 -14.37 -33.48
CA ALA A 158 -13.98 -15.24 -34.59
C ALA A 158 -13.69 -16.71 -34.18
N GLN A 159 -13.31 -16.93 -32.92
CA GLN A 159 -13.12 -18.26 -32.32
C GLN A 159 -14.36 -18.73 -31.53
N GLU A 160 -15.46 -18.01 -31.61
CA GLU A 160 -16.70 -18.27 -30.84
C GLU A 160 -16.45 -18.36 -29.31
N THR A 161 -15.37 -17.70 -28.80
CA THR A 161 -15.00 -17.70 -27.39
C THR A 161 -15.93 -16.78 -26.63
N LYS A 162 -16.67 -17.32 -25.65
CA LYS A 162 -17.48 -16.49 -24.74
C LYS A 162 -16.57 -15.73 -23.78
N TYR A 163 -16.72 -14.42 -23.73
CA TYR A 163 -15.94 -13.59 -22.82
C TYR A 163 -16.81 -12.50 -22.15
N ARG A 164 -16.25 -11.92 -21.09
CA ARG A 164 -16.78 -10.72 -20.43
C ARG A 164 -15.64 -9.80 -20.06
N ILE A 165 -15.76 -8.51 -20.38
CA ILE A 165 -14.81 -7.50 -19.92
C ILE A 165 -15.12 -7.18 -18.46
N GLU A 166 -14.17 -7.50 -17.56
CA GLU A 166 -14.35 -7.34 -16.10
C GLU A 166 -13.98 -5.95 -15.62
N GLY A 167 -13.03 -5.30 -16.28
CA GLY A 167 -12.60 -3.94 -15.92
C GLY A 167 -11.30 -3.50 -16.55
N VAL A 168 -11.00 -2.24 -16.30
CA VAL A 168 -9.78 -1.54 -16.74
C VAL A 168 -8.94 -1.21 -15.53
N CYS A 169 -7.69 -1.67 -15.50
CA CYS A 169 -6.66 -1.22 -14.59
C CYS A 169 -5.95 -0.02 -15.22
N TRP A 170 -6.10 1.14 -14.62
CA TRP A 170 -5.58 2.41 -15.13
C TRP A 170 -4.49 2.96 -14.23
N HIS A 171 -3.29 3.26 -14.81
CA HIS A 171 -2.23 3.96 -14.10
C HIS A 171 -1.59 5.02 -14.99
N GLN A 172 -1.89 6.27 -14.69
CA GLN A 172 -1.43 7.41 -15.45
C GLN A 172 -1.63 8.69 -14.63
N GLY A 173 -0.91 9.76 -14.93
CA GLY A 173 -1.03 11.08 -14.32
C GLY A 173 0.33 11.75 -14.10
N GLU A 174 1.43 10.99 -14.12
CA GLU A 174 2.77 11.53 -13.87
C GLU A 174 3.16 12.60 -14.90
N ASN A 175 2.78 12.42 -16.15
CA ASN A 175 3.07 13.42 -17.18
C ASN A 175 2.16 14.64 -17.09
N ASP A 176 0.90 14.47 -16.70
CA ASP A 176 -0.01 15.61 -16.51
C ASP A 176 0.48 16.55 -15.41
N MET A 177 1.31 16.08 -14.47
CA MET A 177 1.97 16.94 -13.47
C MET A 177 2.87 18.03 -14.05
N PHE A 178 3.32 17.89 -15.31
CA PHE A 178 4.18 18.88 -15.98
C PHE A 178 3.43 19.86 -16.86
N ASN A 179 2.10 19.75 -16.94
CA ASN A 179 1.23 20.69 -17.65
C ASN A 179 0.17 21.20 -16.65
N GLU A 180 0.17 22.48 -16.36
CA GLU A 180 -0.69 23.09 -15.33
C GLU A 180 -2.19 22.92 -15.68
N ASP A 181 -2.56 23.04 -16.95
CA ASP A 181 -3.97 22.89 -17.40
C ASP A 181 -4.42 21.43 -17.28
N TYR A 182 -3.57 20.48 -17.68
CA TYR A 182 -3.89 19.06 -17.56
C TYR A 182 -3.96 18.60 -16.10
N MET A 183 -3.06 19.13 -15.26
CA MET A 183 -3.05 18.84 -13.83
C MET A 183 -4.32 19.40 -13.17
N ALA A 184 -4.70 20.64 -13.46
CA ALA A 184 -5.88 21.28 -12.89
C ALA A 184 -7.19 20.61 -13.31
N SER A 185 -7.28 20.14 -14.56
CA SER A 185 -8.47 19.49 -15.12
C SER A 185 -8.44 17.95 -15.03
N TYR A 186 -7.47 17.37 -14.32
CA TYR A 186 -7.26 15.91 -14.35
C TYR A 186 -8.51 15.11 -13.98
N GLY A 187 -9.21 15.47 -12.92
CA GLY A 187 -10.45 14.79 -12.50
C GLY A 187 -11.55 14.85 -13.54
N GLU A 188 -11.75 16.00 -14.19
CA GLU A 188 -12.73 16.18 -15.27
C GLU A 188 -12.35 15.35 -16.50
N ASN A 189 -11.08 15.38 -16.89
CA ASN A 189 -10.55 14.57 -17.98
C ASN A 189 -10.71 13.07 -17.71
N LEU A 190 -10.44 12.63 -16.49
CA LEU A 190 -10.60 11.24 -16.09
C LEU A 190 -12.06 10.81 -16.13
N SER A 191 -12.98 11.61 -15.58
CA SER A 191 -14.42 11.32 -15.61
C SER A 191 -14.93 11.16 -17.04
N ARG A 192 -14.54 12.08 -17.92
CA ARG A 192 -14.90 12.03 -19.36
C ARG A 192 -14.29 10.79 -20.04
N PHE A 193 -13.03 10.49 -19.77
CA PHE A 193 -12.33 9.31 -20.28
C PHE A 193 -13.07 8.01 -19.94
N LEU A 194 -13.47 7.83 -18.69
CA LEU A 194 -14.23 6.65 -18.25
C LEU A 194 -15.56 6.53 -18.99
N ALA A 195 -16.28 7.64 -19.11
CA ALA A 195 -17.58 7.67 -19.82
C ALA A 195 -17.42 7.30 -21.30
N CYS A 196 -16.37 7.83 -21.96
CA CYS A 196 -16.09 7.52 -23.35
C CYS A 196 -15.71 6.05 -23.55
N TRP A 197 -14.91 5.46 -22.70
CA TRP A 197 -14.59 4.03 -22.78
C TRP A 197 -15.82 3.14 -22.65
N ARG A 198 -16.73 3.44 -21.71
CA ARG A 198 -18.00 2.72 -21.55
C ARG A 198 -18.86 2.79 -22.82
N ARG A 199 -18.96 3.98 -23.40
CA ARG A 199 -19.69 4.20 -24.66
C ARG A 199 -19.04 3.45 -25.82
N ASP A 200 -17.74 3.62 -26.01
CA ASP A 200 -17.05 3.18 -27.22
C ASP A 200 -16.74 1.68 -27.23
N LEU A 201 -16.64 1.06 -26.06
CA LEU A 201 -16.60 -0.40 -25.92
C LEU A 201 -18.00 -1.04 -25.75
N GLN A 202 -19.07 -0.22 -25.77
CA GLN A 202 -20.44 -0.69 -25.58
C GLN A 202 -20.64 -1.51 -24.29
N THR A 203 -19.92 -1.15 -23.24
CA THR A 203 -19.93 -1.82 -21.92
C THR A 203 -20.27 -0.78 -20.85
N PRO A 204 -21.56 -0.45 -20.65
CA PRO A 204 -21.98 0.64 -19.76
C PRO A 204 -21.64 0.39 -18.29
N ASP A 205 -21.48 -0.86 -17.89
CA ASP A 205 -21.10 -1.32 -16.56
C ASP A 205 -19.59 -1.58 -16.40
N LEU A 206 -18.76 -1.12 -17.36
CA LEU A 206 -17.31 -1.28 -17.32
C LEU A 206 -16.71 -0.62 -16.06
N ARG A 207 -16.07 -1.43 -15.25
CA ARG A 207 -15.39 -0.99 -14.03
C ARG A 207 -13.99 -0.47 -14.33
N PHE A 208 -13.58 0.53 -13.53
CA PHE A 208 -12.23 1.06 -13.57
C PHE A 208 -11.55 0.91 -12.20
N TYR A 209 -10.32 0.45 -12.20
CA TYR A 209 -9.43 0.38 -11.05
C TYR A 209 -8.31 1.38 -11.26
N ILE A 210 -8.38 2.50 -10.56
CA ILE A 210 -7.52 3.68 -10.78
C ILE A 210 -6.38 3.63 -9.79
N GLY A 211 -5.16 3.34 -10.28
CA GLY A 211 -3.95 3.32 -9.47
C GLY A 211 -3.52 4.72 -9.04
N GLU A 212 -3.33 4.91 -7.74
CA GLU A 212 -2.77 6.12 -7.15
C GLU A 212 -1.36 6.39 -7.68
N LEU A 213 -0.99 7.65 -7.89
CA LEU A 213 0.39 7.99 -8.18
C LEU A 213 1.27 7.89 -6.94
N CYS A 214 2.47 7.34 -7.10
CA CYS A 214 3.48 7.25 -6.05
C CYS A 214 4.77 8.01 -6.37
N THR A 215 4.79 8.78 -7.43
CA THR A 215 5.95 9.58 -7.87
C THR A 215 6.15 10.77 -6.94
N LYS A 216 7.29 10.85 -6.28
CA LYS A 216 7.60 11.91 -5.31
C LYS A 216 8.67 12.87 -5.81
N THR A 217 9.63 12.36 -6.56
CA THR A 217 10.75 13.15 -7.09
C THR A 217 11.10 12.71 -8.51
N ILE A 218 11.52 13.65 -9.32
CA ILE A 218 12.16 13.41 -10.61
C ILE A 218 13.20 14.50 -10.85
N TRP A 219 14.36 14.16 -11.35
CA TRP A 219 15.44 15.09 -11.68
C TRP A 219 15.75 16.09 -10.55
N GLY A 220 15.67 15.66 -9.29
CA GLY A 220 15.89 16.51 -8.13
C GLY A 220 14.75 17.48 -7.79
N MET A 221 13.61 17.41 -8.49
CA MET A 221 12.42 18.20 -8.17
C MET A 221 11.51 17.47 -7.17
N ASP A 222 10.93 18.19 -6.22
CA ASP A 222 9.87 17.70 -5.36
C ASP A 222 8.52 17.76 -6.10
N LEU A 223 7.97 16.59 -6.43
CA LEU A 223 6.70 16.46 -7.14
C LEU A 223 5.51 16.17 -6.23
N ARG A 224 5.72 16.07 -4.91
CA ARG A 224 4.63 15.74 -3.97
C ARG A 224 3.41 16.67 -4.08
N PRO A 225 3.55 18.01 -4.20
CA PRO A 225 2.39 18.88 -4.37
C PRO A 225 1.61 18.60 -5.67
N ARG A 226 2.32 18.34 -6.76
CA ARG A 226 1.73 18.05 -8.07
C ARG A 226 1.08 16.66 -8.10
N MET A 227 1.76 15.66 -7.52
CA MET A 227 1.21 14.33 -7.33
C MET A 227 -0.08 14.37 -6.50
N HIS A 228 -0.11 15.20 -5.45
CA HIS A 228 -1.31 15.38 -4.64
C HIS A 228 -2.48 15.96 -5.47
N ALA A 229 -2.23 16.95 -6.32
CA ALA A 229 -3.26 17.53 -7.18
C ALA A 229 -3.90 16.47 -8.11
N ILE A 230 -3.08 15.62 -8.74
CA ILE A 230 -3.58 14.50 -9.55
C ILE A 230 -4.38 13.52 -8.69
N SER A 231 -3.88 13.13 -7.52
CA SER A 231 -4.56 12.16 -6.63
C SER A 231 -5.90 12.68 -6.13
N VAL A 232 -6.04 13.98 -5.90
CA VAL A 232 -7.33 14.62 -5.56
C VAL A 232 -8.33 14.43 -6.71
N GLY A 233 -7.91 14.66 -7.97
CA GLY A 233 -8.74 14.40 -9.13
C GLY A 233 -9.15 12.93 -9.27
N GLN A 234 -8.22 12.00 -9.05
CA GLN A 234 -8.50 10.55 -9.06
C GLN A 234 -9.55 10.17 -8.00
N ARG A 235 -9.39 10.67 -6.76
CA ARG A 235 -10.34 10.38 -5.67
C ARG A 235 -11.71 10.97 -5.92
N ALA A 236 -11.78 12.22 -6.38
CA ALA A 236 -13.06 12.87 -6.69
C ALA A 236 -13.90 12.06 -7.70
N VAL A 237 -13.25 11.46 -8.71
CA VAL A 237 -13.94 10.58 -9.67
C VAL A 237 -14.44 9.30 -8.99
N THR A 238 -13.61 8.67 -8.16
CA THR A 238 -14.00 7.40 -7.50
C THR A 238 -15.03 7.58 -6.39
N GLU A 239 -15.18 8.77 -5.84
CA GLU A 239 -16.23 9.10 -4.86
C GLU A 239 -17.62 9.23 -5.49
N VAL A 240 -17.70 9.64 -6.76
CA VAL A 240 -18.97 9.88 -7.44
C VAL A 240 -19.35 8.78 -8.44
N ASP A 241 -18.40 8.02 -8.95
CA ASP A 241 -18.63 6.93 -9.90
C ASP A 241 -18.56 5.56 -9.19
N PRO A 242 -19.71 4.88 -8.98
CA PRO A 242 -19.75 3.60 -8.25
C PRO A 242 -19.06 2.44 -9.00
N LEU A 243 -18.72 2.65 -10.26
CA LEU A 243 -17.98 1.70 -11.09
C LEU A 243 -16.47 2.02 -11.17
N ALA A 244 -16.02 3.04 -10.45
CA ALA A 244 -14.60 3.38 -10.34
C ALA A 244 -14.10 3.12 -8.93
N GLY A 245 -13.01 2.33 -8.79
CA GLY A 245 -12.35 2.04 -7.53
C GLY A 245 -10.97 2.69 -7.47
N TYR A 246 -10.65 3.35 -6.36
CA TYR A 246 -9.31 3.87 -6.11
C TYR A 246 -8.40 2.75 -5.59
N VAL A 247 -7.25 2.58 -6.21
CA VAL A 247 -6.27 1.55 -5.85
C VAL A 247 -5.05 2.23 -5.22
N PRO A 248 -4.91 2.21 -3.89
CA PRO A 248 -3.79 2.83 -3.21
C PRO A 248 -2.46 2.20 -3.60
N THR A 249 -1.45 3.02 -3.81
CA THR A 249 -0.07 2.60 -4.09
C THR A 249 0.94 3.29 -3.20
N SER A 250 0.51 4.18 -2.33
CA SER A 250 1.39 4.97 -1.47
C SER A 250 2.26 4.13 -0.53
N HIS A 251 1.83 2.91 -0.22
CA HIS A 251 2.53 1.91 0.58
C HIS A 251 3.41 0.97 -0.26
N VAL A 252 3.33 1.05 -1.59
CA VAL A 252 4.16 0.24 -2.49
C VAL A 252 5.62 0.69 -2.40
N GLY A 253 6.53 -0.26 -2.34
CA GLY A 253 7.95 -0.01 -2.29
C GLY A 253 8.49 0.51 -3.61
N VAL A 254 8.60 1.83 -3.75
CA VAL A 254 9.27 2.45 -4.89
C VAL A 254 10.76 2.20 -4.80
N GLU A 255 11.39 1.76 -5.89
CA GLU A 255 12.84 1.56 -5.94
C GLU A 255 13.56 2.89 -5.65
N ILE A 256 14.49 2.87 -4.68
CA ILE A 256 15.32 4.01 -4.34
C ILE A 256 16.68 3.82 -5.02
N GLY A 257 17.14 4.84 -5.74
CA GLY A 257 18.47 4.86 -6.31
C GLY A 257 18.62 4.20 -7.69
N GLY A 258 17.55 3.98 -8.43
CA GLY A 258 17.58 3.47 -9.79
C GLY A 258 17.37 4.55 -10.85
N GLY A 259 18.42 5.07 -11.48
CA GLY A 259 18.28 5.96 -12.64
C GLY A 259 18.04 7.45 -12.34
N VAL A 260 17.36 8.16 -13.24
CA VAL A 260 17.28 9.63 -13.32
C VAL A 260 16.40 10.27 -12.25
N GLY A 261 15.76 9.51 -11.38
CA GLY A 261 14.89 10.07 -10.35
C GLY A 261 14.63 9.08 -9.24
N LEU A 262 15.06 9.44 -8.05
CA LEU A 262 14.65 8.75 -6.82
C LEU A 262 13.12 8.86 -6.70
N HIS A 263 12.45 7.75 -6.39
CA HIS A 263 10.99 7.71 -6.18
C HIS A 263 10.14 8.11 -7.41
N TYR A 264 10.54 7.74 -8.60
CA TYR A 264 9.80 8.04 -9.83
C TYR A 264 9.06 6.82 -10.40
N HIS A 265 9.76 5.75 -10.71
CA HIS A 265 9.15 4.50 -11.14
C HIS A 265 9.15 3.47 -10.01
N TYR A 266 8.21 2.52 -10.07
CA TYR A 266 8.03 1.52 -9.03
C TYR A 266 9.18 0.52 -8.92
N GLY A 267 9.93 0.27 -10.01
CA GLY A 267 10.87 -0.84 -10.06
C GLY A 267 10.18 -2.21 -10.02
N THR A 268 10.96 -3.28 -9.94
CA THR A 268 10.43 -4.64 -10.07
C THR A 268 9.47 -5.02 -8.95
N LEU A 269 9.86 -4.78 -7.69
CA LEU A 269 8.99 -5.12 -6.55
C LEU A 269 7.70 -4.31 -6.58
N GLY A 270 7.81 -3.01 -6.73
CA GLY A 270 6.63 -2.15 -6.73
C GLY A 270 5.65 -2.43 -7.86
N GLN A 271 6.12 -2.84 -9.05
CA GLN A 271 5.24 -3.29 -10.13
C GLN A 271 4.46 -4.54 -9.77
N LEU A 272 5.13 -5.52 -9.14
CA LEU A 272 4.48 -6.75 -8.69
C LEU A 272 3.48 -6.51 -7.56
N GLU A 273 3.81 -5.65 -6.62
CA GLU A 273 2.90 -5.21 -5.55
C GLU A 273 1.70 -4.47 -6.10
N HIS A 274 1.91 -3.59 -7.07
CA HIS A 274 0.83 -2.85 -7.73
C HIS A 274 -0.17 -3.79 -8.45
N GLY A 275 0.34 -4.83 -9.12
CA GLY A 275 -0.52 -5.84 -9.72
C GLY A 275 -1.36 -6.61 -8.71
N VAL A 276 -0.81 -6.95 -7.53
CA VAL A 276 -1.58 -7.57 -6.44
C VAL A 276 -2.65 -6.61 -5.92
N ASN A 277 -2.35 -5.31 -5.80
CA ASN A 277 -3.34 -4.32 -5.35
C ASN A 277 -4.51 -4.20 -6.33
N TYR A 278 -4.26 -4.21 -7.63
CA TYR A 278 -5.33 -4.29 -8.63
C TYR A 278 -6.15 -5.58 -8.51
N ALA A 279 -5.49 -6.72 -8.29
CA ALA A 279 -6.18 -7.99 -8.09
C ALA A 279 -7.09 -7.95 -6.85
N HIS A 280 -6.61 -7.40 -5.74
CA HIS A 280 -7.40 -7.23 -4.53
C HIS A 280 -8.61 -6.33 -4.76
N ALA A 281 -8.42 -5.18 -5.41
CA ALA A 281 -9.52 -4.28 -5.73
C ALA A 281 -10.60 -4.96 -6.59
N TYR A 282 -10.20 -5.74 -7.60
CA TYR A 282 -11.15 -6.54 -8.37
C TYR A 282 -11.86 -7.60 -7.51
N LEU A 283 -11.10 -8.39 -6.74
CA LEU A 283 -11.65 -9.47 -5.94
C LEU A 283 -12.67 -8.98 -4.90
N GLU A 284 -12.45 -7.81 -4.33
CA GLU A 284 -13.41 -7.17 -3.43
C GLU A 284 -14.74 -6.85 -4.13
N THR A 285 -14.70 -6.40 -5.37
CA THR A 285 -15.93 -6.10 -6.14
C THR A 285 -16.80 -7.32 -6.42
N ILE A 286 -16.21 -8.51 -6.39
CA ILE A 286 -16.91 -9.79 -6.54
C ILE A 286 -17.10 -10.53 -5.20
N GLY A 287 -16.94 -9.83 -4.08
CA GLY A 287 -17.19 -10.35 -2.74
C GLY A 287 -16.12 -11.34 -2.22
N LYS A 288 -14.95 -11.37 -2.84
CA LYS A 288 -13.82 -12.19 -2.38
C LYS A 288 -12.84 -11.33 -1.59
N ARG A 289 -12.64 -11.67 -0.32
CA ARG A 289 -11.65 -10.99 0.52
C ARG A 289 -10.27 -11.61 0.34
N PRO A 290 -9.23 -10.81 0.06
CA PRO A 290 -7.87 -11.32 -0.14
C PRO A 290 -7.22 -11.84 1.14
N THR A 291 -7.65 -11.36 2.31
CA THR A 291 -7.12 -11.78 3.61
C THR A 291 -8.23 -12.25 4.54
N GLN A 292 -7.98 -13.38 5.24
CA GLN A 292 -8.89 -13.89 6.27
C GLN A 292 -8.44 -13.35 7.65
N PRO A 293 -9.39 -12.94 8.52
CA PRO A 293 -9.08 -12.61 9.90
C PRO A 293 -8.40 -13.79 10.61
N ARG A 294 -7.45 -13.50 11.49
CA ARG A 294 -6.77 -14.49 12.32
C ARG A 294 -7.17 -14.31 13.79
N PRO A 295 -8.30 -14.88 14.23
CA PRO A 295 -8.77 -14.65 15.58
C PRO A 295 -7.83 -15.27 16.63
N LEU A 296 -7.70 -14.60 17.78
CA LEU A 296 -7.12 -15.20 18.97
C LEU A 296 -7.94 -16.43 19.39
N LYS A 297 -7.28 -17.52 19.75
CA LYS A 297 -7.95 -18.73 20.29
C LYS A 297 -8.71 -18.44 21.59
N ALA A 298 -8.13 -17.57 22.42
CA ALA A 298 -8.72 -17.02 23.62
C ALA A 298 -8.02 -15.68 23.93
N TRP A 299 -8.70 -14.79 24.64
CA TRP A 299 -8.09 -13.56 25.12
C TRP A 299 -6.96 -13.89 26.12
N PRO A 300 -5.73 -13.36 25.93
CA PRO A 300 -4.57 -13.84 26.69
C PRO A 300 -4.46 -13.29 28.11
N TYR A 301 -5.25 -12.29 28.48
CA TYR A 301 -5.16 -11.60 29.77
C TYR A 301 -6.46 -11.75 30.56
N LYS A 302 -6.35 -11.77 31.90
CA LYS A 302 -7.49 -11.73 32.81
C LYS A 302 -7.83 -10.28 33.16
N ALA A 303 -9.04 -10.02 33.60
CA ALA A 303 -9.40 -8.73 34.18
C ALA A 303 -8.49 -8.43 35.40
N GLY A 304 -7.97 -7.21 35.47
CA GLY A 304 -7.00 -6.78 36.48
C GLY A 304 -5.54 -7.13 36.17
N ASP A 305 -5.26 -7.86 35.09
CA ASP A 305 -3.87 -8.12 34.69
C ASP A 305 -3.22 -6.80 34.21
N LYS A 306 -1.97 -6.60 34.63
CA LYS A 306 -1.14 -5.52 34.11
C LYS A 306 -0.63 -5.89 32.73
N VAL A 307 -0.92 -5.04 31.73
CA VAL A 307 -0.52 -5.23 30.33
C VAL A 307 0.32 -4.05 29.87
N LYS A 308 1.48 -4.34 29.35
CA LYS A 308 2.34 -3.36 28.68
C LYS A 308 2.01 -3.34 27.19
N LEU A 309 1.53 -2.19 26.72
CA LEU A 309 1.35 -1.93 25.31
C LEU A 309 2.64 -1.35 24.72
N PHE A 310 3.14 -1.96 23.67
CA PHE A 310 4.28 -1.49 22.88
C PHE A 310 3.78 -1.05 21.52
N VAL A 311 4.10 0.18 21.12
CA VAL A 311 3.74 0.72 19.81
C VAL A 311 4.98 0.73 18.91
N LEU A 312 4.90 0.04 17.78
CA LEU A 312 5.94 0.04 16.76
C LEU A 312 5.46 0.89 15.59
N ALA A 313 6.21 1.94 15.25
CA ALA A 313 5.82 2.92 14.24
C ALA A 313 6.99 3.28 13.32
N GLY A 314 6.69 3.66 12.08
CA GLY A 314 7.71 4.11 11.14
C GLY A 314 7.45 3.69 9.70
N HIS A 315 8.53 3.59 8.96
CA HIS A 315 8.56 3.49 7.51
C HIS A 315 8.86 2.06 7.02
N ARG A 316 9.63 1.92 5.94
CA ARG A 316 9.89 0.68 5.20
C ARG A 316 10.43 -0.46 6.07
N ASN A 317 11.45 -0.19 6.90
CA ASN A 317 12.07 -1.21 7.75
C ASN A 317 11.20 -1.60 8.95
N MET A 318 10.43 -0.66 9.50
CA MET A 318 9.45 -0.96 10.53
C MET A 318 8.25 -1.72 9.96
N GLU A 319 7.87 -1.47 8.71
CA GLU A 319 6.87 -2.27 8.01
C GLU A 319 7.38 -3.68 7.69
N GLY A 320 8.65 -3.79 7.35
CA GLY A 320 9.29 -5.03 6.94
C GLY A 320 9.13 -5.33 5.45
N GLU A 321 9.12 -4.28 4.63
CA GLU A 321 8.85 -4.31 3.20
C GLU A 321 9.62 -5.41 2.43
N ARG A 322 10.87 -5.65 2.80
CA ARG A 322 11.73 -6.68 2.17
C ARG A 322 12.07 -7.86 3.08
N ALA A 323 11.37 -8.00 4.20
CA ALA A 323 11.54 -9.13 5.11
C ALA A 323 10.52 -10.23 4.80
N PHE A 324 10.92 -11.18 3.97
CA PHE A 324 10.02 -12.24 3.50
C PHE A 324 9.95 -13.43 4.46
N VAL A 325 8.74 -13.97 4.65
CA VAL A 325 8.47 -15.17 5.45
C VAL A 325 9.33 -16.36 4.99
N GLN A 326 9.59 -16.49 3.69
CA GLN A 326 10.46 -17.55 3.16
C GLN A 326 11.89 -17.43 3.69
N GLY A 327 12.45 -16.21 3.75
CA GLY A 327 13.77 -15.97 4.35
C GLY A 327 13.78 -16.35 5.82
N LEU A 328 12.73 -16.02 6.58
CA LEU A 328 12.63 -16.38 7.99
C LEU A 328 12.51 -17.89 8.22
N LYS A 329 11.86 -18.63 7.31
CA LYS A 329 11.84 -20.12 7.34
C LYS A 329 13.23 -20.72 7.22
N ALA A 330 14.09 -20.10 6.42
CA ALA A 330 15.46 -20.55 6.19
C ALA A 330 16.43 -20.16 7.32
N MET A 331 16.08 -19.18 8.16
CA MET A 331 16.94 -18.73 9.26
C MET A 331 16.99 -19.76 10.40
N ARG A 332 18.20 -20.25 10.69
CA ARG A 332 18.45 -21.21 11.77
C ARG A 332 17.95 -20.67 13.13
N GLY A 333 17.08 -21.41 13.78
CA GLY A 333 16.58 -21.09 15.13
C GLY A 333 15.53 -19.96 15.18
N LYS A 334 15.10 -19.41 14.04
CA LYS A 334 14.11 -18.33 13.98
C LYS A 334 12.74 -18.74 13.44
N SER A 335 12.59 -19.95 12.92
CA SER A 335 11.31 -20.43 12.33
C SER A 335 10.14 -20.42 13.32
N SER A 336 10.41 -20.46 14.63
CA SER A 336 9.36 -20.34 15.66
C SER A 336 8.65 -18.98 15.65
N LEU A 337 9.27 -17.93 15.10
CA LEU A 337 8.67 -16.60 14.95
C LEU A 337 7.52 -16.58 13.93
N LEU A 338 7.43 -17.58 13.06
CA LEU A 338 6.33 -17.73 12.09
C LEU A 338 5.05 -18.31 12.70
N LYS A 339 5.16 -18.89 13.90
CA LYS A 339 3.99 -19.47 14.56
C LYS A 339 3.20 -18.39 15.27
N ASP A 340 1.88 -18.40 15.07
CA ASP A 340 0.98 -17.50 15.79
C ASP A 340 1.19 -17.61 17.30
N ASN A 341 1.57 -16.51 17.92
CA ASN A 341 1.75 -16.41 19.35
C ASN A 341 0.49 -15.84 20.01
N HIS A 342 -0.38 -16.72 20.46
CA HIS A 342 -1.64 -16.38 21.12
C HIS A 342 -1.49 -15.81 22.56
N ARG A 343 -0.26 -15.69 23.07
CA ARG A 343 0.00 -15.06 24.38
C ARG A 343 0.23 -13.55 24.27
N ILE A 344 0.39 -13.03 23.04
CA ILE A 344 0.60 -11.64 22.76
C ILE A 344 -0.55 -11.18 21.86
N ALA A 345 -1.35 -10.24 22.34
CA ALA A 345 -2.35 -9.59 21.53
C ALA A 345 -1.65 -8.61 20.57
N TYR A 346 -1.91 -8.75 19.29
CA TYR A 346 -1.30 -7.95 18.24
C TYR A 346 -2.36 -7.23 17.41
N ARG A 347 -2.21 -5.93 17.28
CA ARG A 347 -3.05 -5.07 16.43
C ARG A 347 -2.16 -4.33 15.45
N TYR A 348 -2.61 -4.16 14.21
CA TYR A 348 -1.81 -3.46 13.22
C TYR A 348 -2.64 -2.61 12.25
N SER A 349 -1.99 -1.56 11.77
CA SER A 349 -2.39 -0.71 10.65
C SER A 349 -1.16 -0.51 9.77
N ILE A 350 -1.13 -1.16 8.62
CA ILE A 350 -0.01 -1.21 7.69
C ILE A 350 -0.37 -0.42 6.44
N GLY A 351 0.59 0.29 5.87
CA GLY A 351 0.35 1.17 4.72
C GLY A 351 -0.58 2.34 5.05
N GLY A 352 -0.51 2.85 6.31
CA GLY A 352 -1.37 3.95 6.74
C GLY A 352 -2.86 3.62 6.77
N GLY A 353 -3.22 2.37 7.00
CA GLY A 353 -4.61 1.89 7.06
C GLY A 353 -5.04 1.05 5.87
N TYR A 354 -4.18 0.84 4.89
CA TYR A 354 -4.51 -0.01 3.73
C TYR A 354 -4.75 -1.48 4.13
N LYS A 355 -3.95 -1.98 5.10
CA LYS A 355 -4.16 -3.29 5.70
C LYS A 355 -4.25 -3.15 7.22
N THR A 356 -5.38 -3.54 7.79
CA THR A 356 -5.61 -3.49 9.24
C THR A 356 -5.95 -4.85 9.78
N SER A 357 -5.62 -5.09 11.06
CA SER A 357 -6.13 -6.26 11.78
C SER A 357 -7.62 -6.12 12.09
N ASP A 358 -8.31 -7.23 12.20
CA ASP A 358 -9.68 -7.28 12.72
C ASP A 358 -9.65 -7.31 14.26
N GLY A 359 -9.43 -6.14 14.86
CA GLY A 359 -9.16 -6.01 16.29
C GLY A 359 -7.81 -6.59 16.68
N TRP A 360 -7.78 -7.39 17.78
CA TRP A 360 -6.58 -8.05 18.26
C TRP A 360 -6.45 -9.46 17.69
N GLU A 361 -5.34 -9.74 17.07
CA GLU A 361 -4.95 -11.03 16.49
C GLU A 361 -3.81 -11.69 17.30
N PRO A 362 -3.50 -12.98 17.11
CA PRO A 362 -2.25 -13.54 17.60
C PRO A 362 -1.07 -12.91 16.87
N MET A 363 0.02 -12.66 17.59
CA MET A 363 1.20 -12.09 16.95
C MET A 363 1.85 -13.11 16.00
N GLY A 364 1.92 -12.75 14.73
CA GLY A 364 2.49 -13.52 13.63
C GLY A 364 2.69 -12.62 12.41
N PRO A 365 3.24 -13.16 11.32
CA PRO A 365 3.46 -12.40 10.09
C PRO A 365 2.17 -11.72 9.61
N ALA A 366 2.21 -10.42 9.40
CA ALA A 366 1.05 -9.61 9.03
C ALA A 366 1.33 -8.62 7.88
N GLY A 367 2.56 -8.57 7.37
CA GLY A 367 2.91 -7.68 6.26
C GLY A 367 2.18 -7.99 4.96
N PHE A 368 2.36 -7.15 3.97
CA PHE A 368 1.92 -7.41 2.60
C PHE A 368 2.79 -8.51 1.97
N TYR A 369 2.23 -9.27 1.03
CA TYR A 369 3.00 -10.15 0.14
C TYR A 369 3.93 -11.13 0.87
N ASP A 370 3.44 -11.79 1.93
CA ASP A 370 4.23 -12.70 2.75
C ASP A 370 5.45 -12.03 3.42
N THR A 371 5.30 -10.80 3.87
CA THR A 371 6.31 -10.08 4.65
C THR A 371 5.95 -9.99 6.14
N PHE A 372 6.91 -9.55 6.94
CA PHE A 372 6.75 -9.28 8.36
C PHE A 372 7.72 -8.17 8.78
N GLY A 373 7.46 -7.52 9.89
CA GLY A 373 8.35 -6.51 10.45
C GLY A 373 9.05 -6.94 11.74
N PRO A 374 9.76 -6.02 12.40
CA PRO A 374 10.52 -6.29 13.61
C PRO A 374 9.66 -6.70 14.80
N GLU A 375 8.33 -6.54 14.75
CA GLU A 375 7.40 -6.92 15.81
C GLU A 375 7.53 -8.38 16.23
N LEU A 376 7.84 -9.29 15.31
CA LEU A 376 7.93 -10.72 15.63
C LEU A 376 9.09 -11.02 16.60
N SER A 377 10.27 -10.55 16.28
CA SER A 377 11.45 -10.75 17.12
C SER A 377 11.42 -9.89 18.39
N PHE A 378 10.91 -8.65 18.29
CA PHE A 378 10.67 -7.76 19.41
C PHE A 378 9.72 -8.40 20.42
N GLY A 379 8.52 -8.75 20.02
CA GLY A 379 7.50 -9.31 20.91
C GLY A 379 7.92 -10.65 21.50
N ALA A 380 8.60 -11.51 20.72
CA ALA A 380 9.16 -12.75 21.24
C ALA A 380 10.24 -12.50 22.32
N ALA A 381 11.07 -11.46 22.19
CA ALA A 381 12.10 -11.12 23.15
C ALA A 381 11.52 -10.52 24.44
N VAL A 382 10.63 -9.54 24.34
CA VAL A 382 9.99 -8.91 25.52
C VAL A 382 9.06 -9.89 26.22
N GLY A 383 8.27 -10.67 25.51
CA GLY A 383 7.31 -11.63 26.06
C GLY A 383 7.97 -12.78 26.81
N ARG A 384 9.27 -13.07 26.56
CA ARG A 384 10.05 -14.06 27.35
C ARG A 384 10.61 -13.47 28.66
N LYS A 385 10.74 -12.16 28.77
CA LYS A 385 11.41 -11.48 29.87
C LYS A 385 10.46 -10.79 30.83
N LEU A 386 9.31 -10.38 30.35
CA LEU A 386 8.32 -9.69 31.14
C LEU A 386 7.40 -10.68 31.88
N ARG A 387 6.99 -10.30 33.08
CA ARG A 387 5.98 -11.02 33.86
C ARG A 387 4.58 -10.52 33.58
N GLU A 388 4.48 -9.25 33.24
CA GLU A 388 3.25 -8.57 32.84
C GLU A 388 2.78 -9.06 31.46
N GLY A 389 1.52 -8.89 31.14
CA GLY A 389 0.98 -9.13 29.81
C GLY A 389 1.69 -8.21 28.77
N VAL A 390 1.86 -8.71 27.58
CA VAL A 390 2.50 -7.97 26.47
C VAL A 390 1.51 -7.85 25.33
N ALA A 391 1.14 -6.63 24.97
CA ALA A 391 0.40 -6.30 23.76
C ALA A 391 1.28 -5.47 22.81
N VAL A 392 1.13 -5.71 21.51
CA VAL A 392 1.88 -4.98 20.47
C VAL A 392 0.90 -4.33 19.50
N ALA A 393 1.07 -3.04 19.27
CA ALA A 393 0.35 -2.29 18.25
C ALA A 393 1.36 -1.77 17.21
N LYS A 394 1.10 -1.99 15.94
CA LYS A 394 1.99 -1.59 14.85
C LYS A 394 1.28 -0.65 13.89
N PHE A 395 1.85 0.53 13.68
CA PHE A 395 1.36 1.50 12.70
C PHE A 395 2.51 1.89 11.76
N THR A 396 2.40 1.55 10.49
CA THR A 396 3.49 1.76 9.53
C THR A 396 3.00 2.25 8.17
N HIS A 397 3.93 2.87 7.42
CA HIS A 397 3.68 3.26 6.05
C HIS A 397 5.01 3.34 5.27
N SER A 398 5.29 2.35 4.42
CA SER A 398 6.54 2.24 3.65
C SER A 398 6.87 3.47 2.81
N GLY A 399 5.89 4.08 2.19
CA GLY A 399 6.07 5.22 1.30
C GLY A 399 6.17 6.59 1.99
N SER A 400 6.08 6.67 3.33
CA SER A 400 6.05 7.95 4.04
C SER A 400 7.44 8.56 4.28
N GLN A 401 7.44 9.85 4.58
CA GLN A 401 8.56 10.62 5.14
C GLN A 401 8.18 11.14 6.53
N ILE A 402 9.16 11.61 7.31
CA ILE A 402 8.88 12.13 8.67
C ILE A 402 7.86 13.27 8.66
N ILE A 403 7.83 14.09 7.62
CA ILE A 403 6.85 15.18 7.47
C ILE A 403 5.40 14.67 7.46
N ASP A 404 5.16 13.47 6.93
CA ASP A 404 3.83 12.85 6.90
C ASP A 404 3.35 12.44 8.31
N TRP A 405 4.27 12.36 9.27
CA TRP A 405 4.04 11.99 10.67
C TRP A 405 3.97 13.20 11.62
N THR A 406 4.20 14.41 11.12
CA THR A 406 4.10 15.61 11.97
C THR A 406 2.65 16.06 12.14
N PRO A 407 2.32 16.78 13.22
CA PRO A 407 0.98 17.32 13.42
C PRO A 407 0.51 18.23 12.27
N GLU A 408 1.43 18.99 11.70
CA GLU A 408 1.17 19.86 10.56
C GLU A 408 0.93 19.08 9.27
N GLY A 409 1.52 17.89 9.18
CA GLY A 409 1.43 17.04 8.00
C GLY A 409 2.22 17.54 6.80
N SER A 410 2.18 16.77 5.72
CA SER A 410 2.70 17.20 4.43
C SER A 410 1.64 17.96 3.64
N VAL A 411 2.08 18.67 2.59
CA VAL A 411 1.16 19.31 1.62
C VAL A 411 0.21 18.32 0.94
N ALA A 412 0.56 17.03 0.95
CA ALA A 412 -0.33 15.94 0.54
C ALA A 412 -1.22 15.53 1.73
N ALA A 413 -2.37 16.15 1.88
CA ALA A 413 -3.30 15.91 2.98
C ALA A 413 -3.71 14.43 3.12
N THR A 414 -3.74 13.69 2.01
CA THR A 414 -4.01 12.24 1.99
C THR A 414 -2.91 11.39 2.63
N ARG A 415 -1.75 12.00 2.91
CA ARG A 415 -0.59 11.36 3.56
C ARG A 415 -0.34 11.88 4.96
N ASN A 416 -1.21 12.70 5.53
CA ASN A 416 -1.09 13.11 6.92
C ASN A 416 -1.43 11.92 7.83
N LEU A 417 -0.40 11.22 8.28
CA LEU A 417 -0.51 10.00 9.08
C LEU A 417 -0.74 10.28 10.56
N TYR A 418 -0.32 11.46 11.04
CA TYR A 418 -0.34 11.80 12.46
C TYR A 418 -1.71 11.61 13.15
N PRO A 419 -2.82 12.16 12.63
CA PRO A 419 -4.12 11.99 13.29
C PRO A 419 -4.57 10.54 13.36
N SER A 420 -4.27 9.76 12.31
CA SER A 420 -4.61 8.32 12.25
C SER A 420 -3.71 7.51 13.19
N PHE A 421 -2.45 7.87 13.32
CA PHE A 421 -1.50 7.25 14.25
C PHE A 421 -1.94 7.46 15.71
N ILE A 422 -2.24 8.69 16.12
CA ILE A 422 -2.70 8.99 17.49
C ILE A 422 -3.99 8.25 17.81
N ARG A 423 -4.98 8.34 16.93
CA ARG A 423 -6.25 7.58 17.08
C ARG A 423 -6.03 6.09 17.25
N PHE A 424 -5.16 5.49 16.42
CA PHE A 424 -4.83 4.07 16.50
C PHE A 424 -4.22 3.68 17.85
N VAL A 425 -3.37 4.53 18.44
CA VAL A 425 -2.78 4.31 19.77
C VAL A 425 -3.85 4.44 20.85
N GLU A 426 -4.68 5.49 20.81
CA GLU A 426 -5.77 5.71 21.76
C GLU A 426 -6.79 4.57 21.76
N GLU A 427 -7.24 4.15 20.57
CA GLU A 427 -8.16 3.02 20.42
C GLU A 427 -7.55 1.72 20.95
N SER A 428 -6.25 1.50 20.74
CA SER A 428 -5.56 0.31 21.24
C SER A 428 -5.47 0.31 22.76
N LEU A 429 -5.20 1.47 23.37
CA LEU A 429 -5.22 1.64 24.82
C LEU A 429 -6.63 1.44 25.39
N GLN A 430 -7.63 2.05 24.77
CA GLN A 430 -9.01 2.02 25.25
C GLN A 430 -9.59 0.61 25.18
N ASP A 431 -9.39 -0.12 24.06
CA ASP A 431 -9.91 -1.48 23.92
C ASP A 431 -9.31 -2.45 24.97
N LEU A 432 -8.02 -2.30 25.30
CA LEU A 432 -7.41 -3.08 26.39
C LEU A 432 -8.01 -2.73 27.75
N ARG A 433 -8.29 -1.44 28.03
CA ARG A 433 -8.94 -1.00 29.28
C ARG A 433 -10.39 -1.50 29.38
N ASP A 434 -11.13 -1.42 28.27
CA ASP A 434 -12.53 -1.92 28.20
C ASP A 434 -12.64 -3.42 28.45
N ARG A 435 -11.57 -4.17 28.14
CA ARG A 435 -11.44 -5.60 28.45
C ARG A 435 -11.00 -5.85 29.90
N GLY A 436 -10.83 -4.79 30.70
CA GLY A 436 -10.54 -4.86 32.13
C GLY A 436 -9.05 -4.98 32.48
N GLN A 437 -8.12 -4.67 31.57
CA GLN A 437 -6.69 -4.68 31.87
C GLN A 437 -6.22 -3.36 32.48
N GLU A 438 -5.21 -3.41 33.36
CA GLU A 438 -4.43 -2.26 33.80
C GLU A 438 -3.34 -1.97 32.76
N VAL A 439 -3.56 -1.01 31.87
CA VAL A 439 -2.71 -0.77 30.71
C VAL A 439 -1.67 0.30 30.96
N GLU A 440 -0.41 -0.02 30.69
CA GLU A 440 0.70 0.91 30.60
C GLU A 440 1.16 1.01 29.14
N LEU A 441 1.19 2.21 28.55
CA LEU A 441 1.90 2.44 27.28
C LEU A 441 3.39 2.46 27.57
N ALA A 442 4.07 1.34 27.29
CA ALA A 442 5.46 1.13 27.68
C ALA A 442 6.46 1.90 26.82
N GLY A 443 6.04 2.36 25.66
CA GLY A 443 6.81 3.22 24.79
C GLY A 443 6.39 3.12 23.32
N ILE A 444 6.82 4.11 22.55
CA ILE A 444 6.71 4.15 21.09
C ILE A 444 8.10 3.86 20.51
N PHE A 445 8.19 2.86 19.66
CA PHE A 445 9.40 2.43 18.97
C PHE A 445 9.30 2.89 17.52
N TYR A 446 10.04 3.92 17.19
CA TYR A 446 10.00 4.55 15.87
C TYR A 446 11.30 4.31 15.12
N HIS A 447 11.22 3.80 13.90
CA HIS A 447 12.39 3.70 13.05
C HIS A 447 12.43 4.88 12.10
N LEU A 448 13.49 5.68 12.17
CA LEU A 448 13.65 6.89 11.37
C LEU A 448 13.75 6.53 9.89
N GLY A 449 13.04 7.30 9.07
CA GLY A 449 12.69 6.95 7.71
C GLY A 449 13.82 6.85 6.70
N GLU A 450 13.87 5.74 6.04
CA GLU A 450 14.80 5.47 4.94
C GLU A 450 14.59 6.45 3.79
N ASN A 451 13.34 6.83 3.54
CA ASN A 451 13.00 7.79 2.50
C ASN A 451 13.55 9.19 2.80
N ASP A 452 13.57 9.61 4.07
CA ASP A 452 14.15 10.88 4.51
C ASP A 452 15.66 10.90 4.32
N MET A 453 16.31 9.76 4.53
CA MET A 453 17.76 9.60 4.36
C MET A 453 18.19 9.42 2.90
N SER A 454 17.25 9.25 1.97
CA SER A 454 17.53 8.99 0.57
C SER A 454 17.67 10.27 -0.29
N TRP A 455 17.18 11.40 0.19
CA TRP A 455 17.19 12.65 -0.57
C TRP A 455 17.24 13.88 0.34
N GLY A 456 18.17 14.81 0.06
CA GLY A 456 18.44 15.97 0.89
C GLY A 456 17.21 16.79 1.29
N PRO A 457 16.32 17.19 0.37
CA PRO A 457 15.12 17.95 0.71
C PRO A 457 14.15 17.24 1.65
N PHE A 458 14.08 15.92 1.62
CA PHE A 458 13.23 15.16 2.56
C PHE A 458 13.82 15.18 3.97
N ARG A 459 15.14 15.13 4.06
CA ARG A 459 15.86 15.08 5.32
C ARG A 459 15.98 16.41 6.03
N ASN A 460 16.00 17.52 5.28
CA ASN A 460 16.11 18.85 5.88
C ASN A 460 15.03 19.07 6.95
N GLY A 461 15.45 19.33 8.19
CA GLY A 461 14.57 19.46 9.34
C GLY A 461 13.99 18.13 9.88
N ALA A 462 14.63 16.98 9.61
CA ALA A 462 14.17 15.70 10.12
C ALA A 462 14.19 15.62 11.66
N SER A 463 15.22 16.20 12.30
CA SER A 463 15.33 16.30 13.76
C SER A 463 14.24 17.16 14.37
N ASP A 464 13.95 18.35 13.80
CA ASP A 464 12.90 19.24 14.26
C ASP A 464 11.51 18.59 14.14
N ARG A 465 11.30 17.90 13.02
CA ARG A 465 10.05 17.15 12.77
C ARG A 465 9.88 15.98 13.73
N LEU A 466 10.98 15.27 14.02
CA LEU A 466 10.97 14.22 15.04
C LEU A 466 10.61 14.78 16.40
N GLN A 467 11.20 15.90 16.81
CA GLN A 467 10.90 16.56 18.07
C GLN A 467 9.43 17.02 18.12
N ALA A 468 8.91 17.58 17.03
CA ALA A 468 7.51 17.97 16.93
C ALA A 468 6.57 16.76 17.07
N LEU A 469 6.86 15.65 16.40
CA LEU A 469 6.11 14.40 16.50
C LEU A 469 6.10 13.87 17.94
N VAL A 470 7.27 13.79 18.57
CA VAL A 470 7.43 13.30 19.95
C VAL A 470 6.65 14.18 20.94
N ASN A 471 6.88 15.49 20.89
CA ASN A 471 6.28 16.44 21.84
C ASN A 471 4.75 16.46 21.70
N GLN A 472 4.23 16.58 20.48
CA GLN A 472 2.79 16.66 20.28
C GLN A 472 2.09 15.34 20.63
N SER A 473 2.68 14.20 20.30
CA SER A 473 2.10 12.91 20.68
C SER A 473 1.98 12.71 22.19
N ARG A 474 2.95 13.21 22.96
CA ARG A 474 2.87 13.22 24.43
C ARG A 474 1.73 14.08 24.96
N VAL A 475 1.52 15.23 24.34
CA VAL A 475 0.39 16.13 24.68
C VAL A 475 -0.94 15.45 24.36
N ASP A 476 -1.10 14.95 23.14
CA ASP A 476 -2.37 14.39 22.68
C ASP A 476 -2.73 13.10 23.43
N LEU A 477 -1.74 12.26 23.74
CA LEU A 477 -1.96 11.05 24.56
C LEU A 477 -2.04 11.31 26.08
N GLY A 478 -1.80 12.55 26.53
CA GLY A 478 -1.79 12.90 27.96
C GLY A 478 -0.67 12.22 28.76
N LEU A 479 0.46 11.91 28.13
CA LEU A 479 1.58 11.17 28.71
C LEU A 479 2.91 11.94 28.51
N PRO A 480 3.19 12.98 29.33
CA PRO A 480 4.34 13.87 29.11
C PRO A 480 5.70 13.17 29.18
N GLU A 481 5.79 12.06 29.92
CA GLU A 481 7.02 11.28 30.09
C GLU A 481 7.04 10.01 29.24
N LEU A 482 6.15 9.91 28.23
CA LEU A 482 6.08 8.73 27.36
C LEU A 482 7.43 8.46 26.70
N PRO A 483 8.03 7.27 26.93
CA PRO A 483 9.30 6.92 26.31
C PRO A 483 9.16 6.74 24.79
N TRP A 484 10.04 7.41 24.05
CA TRP A 484 10.24 7.20 22.62
C TRP A 484 11.58 6.55 22.37
N PHE A 485 11.56 5.42 21.70
CA PHE A 485 12.74 4.67 21.26
C PHE A 485 12.91 4.89 19.77
N VAL A 486 13.82 5.77 19.40
CA VAL A 486 14.06 6.15 18.00
C VAL A 486 15.27 5.41 17.48
N SER A 487 15.07 4.48 16.59
CA SER A 487 16.16 3.76 15.92
C SER A 487 16.51 4.44 14.60
N GLN A 488 17.80 4.45 14.29
CA GLN A 488 18.37 5.06 13.10
C GLN A 488 19.39 4.11 12.49
N GLN A 489 19.34 3.98 11.15
CA GLN A 489 20.38 3.32 10.37
C GLN A 489 21.61 4.22 10.17
N PRO A 490 22.76 3.65 9.82
CA PRO A 490 23.91 4.43 9.37
C PRO A 490 23.58 5.13 8.04
N PRO A 491 24.31 6.20 7.70
CA PRO A 491 24.30 6.73 6.34
C PRO A 491 24.61 5.62 5.35
N THR A 492 23.94 5.63 4.20
CA THR A 492 24.27 4.69 3.13
C THR A 492 25.43 5.20 2.29
N ASP A 493 26.34 4.32 1.89
CA ASP A 493 27.42 4.59 0.91
C ASP A 493 26.95 4.35 -0.53
N ASP A 494 25.67 4.13 -0.75
CA ASP A 494 25.13 4.01 -2.10
C ASP A 494 25.29 5.35 -2.84
N GLU A 495 26.12 5.38 -3.88
CA GLU A 495 26.38 6.58 -4.69
C GLU A 495 25.12 7.16 -5.34
N GLN A 496 24.08 6.36 -5.47
CA GLN A 496 22.78 6.77 -6.04
C GLN A 496 21.86 7.43 -5.01
N VAL A 497 22.20 7.34 -3.74
CA VAL A 497 21.45 7.90 -2.63
C VAL A 497 22.39 8.84 -1.87
N ASN A 498 22.17 10.13 -1.92
CA ASN A 498 22.89 11.08 -1.09
C ASN A 498 22.55 10.86 0.38
N GLY A 499 23.07 9.78 0.93
CA GLY A 499 22.93 9.42 2.33
C GLY A 499 23.66 10.46 3.18
N ILE A 500 22.95 11.39 3.76
CA ILE A 500 23.55 12.33 4.70
C ILE A 500 23.33 11.82 6.11
N ASP A 501 24.36 11.92 6.91
CA ASP A 501 24.36 11.55 8.31
C ASP A 501 23.50 12.54 9.13
N VAL A 502 22.50 12.02 9.80
CA VAL A 502 21.63 12.77 10.73
C VAL A 502 21.92 12.37 12.18
N THR A 503 22.98 11.61 12.44
CA THR A 503 23.25 11.03 13.75
C THR A 503 23.47 12.11 14.80
N ALA A 504 24.25 13.14 14.49
CA ALA A 504 24.55 14.21 15.44
C ALA A 504 23.29 15.01 15.85
N GLU A 505 22.44 15.30 14.88
CA GLU A 505 21.18 16.03 15.12
C GLU A 505 20.20 15.22 15.98
N ILE A 506 20.08 13.91 15.74
CA ILE A 506 19.23 13.03 16.57
C ILE A 506 19.83 12.84 17.96
N GLU A 507 21.16 12.75 18.09
CA GLU A 507 21.84 12.71 19.39
C GLU A 507 21.59 13.99 20.21
N GLU A 508 21.62 15.15 19.58
CA GLU A 508 21.32 16.43 20.22
C GLU A 508 19.90 16.44 20.79
N VAL A 509 18.90 16.09 19.97
CA VAL A 509 17.50 16.01 20.41
C VAL A 509 17.34 15.00 21.55
N ALA A 510 17.96 13.82 21.45
CA ALA A 510 17.88 12.78 22.47
C ALA A 510 18.62 13.19 23.78
N SER A 511 19.69 13.96 23.69
CA SER A 511 20.41 14.43 24.88
C SER A 511 19.62 15.48 25.66
N ALA A 512 18.75 16.21 25.01
CA ALA A 512 17.88 17.22 25.62
C ALA A 512 16.61 16.62 26.26
N ASP A 513 16.27 15.37 25.94
CA ASP A 513 15.03 14.72 26.40
C ASP A 513 15.32 13.34 27.02
N PRO A 514 15.22 13.18 28.35
CA PRO A 514 15.53 11.93 29.04
C PRO A 514 14.59 10.77 28.68
N HIS A 515 13.44 11.06 28.09
CA HIS A 515 12.46 10.09 27.64
C HIS A 515 12.52 9.82 26.12
N LEU A 516 13.49 10.41 25.41
CA LEU A 516 13.81 10.07 24.01
C LEU A 516 15.11 9.26 23.97
N ILE A 517 15.01 8.02 23.55
CA ILE A 517 16.12 7.07 23.53
C ILE A 517 16.56 6.87 22.09
N HIS A 518 17.72 7.40 21.73
CA HIS A 518 18.32 7.16 20.43
C HIS A 518 18.99 5.78 20.36
N ILE A 519 18.65 4.99 19.37
CA ILE A 519 19.16 3.64 19.13
C ILE A 519 19.92 3.63 17.80
N LYS A 520 21.23 3.55 17.86
CA LYS A 520 22.09 3.39 16.68
C LYS A 520 21.97 1.96 16.16
N ALA A 521 21.17 1.74 15.14
CA ALA A 521 20.98 0.45 14.50
C ALA A 521 22.03 0.26 13.38
N PHE A 522 23.35 0.38 13.74
CA PHE A 522 24.44 0.49 12.77
C PHE A 522 25.10 -0.86 12.45
N ASP A 523 24.91 -1.85 13.31
CA ASP A 523 25.55 -3.17 13.18
C ASP A 523 24.54 -4.27 12.80
N LEU A 524 23.49 -3.92 12.06
CA LEU A 524 22.53 -4.91 11.61
C LEU A 524 23.09 -5.74 10.45
N PRO A 525 22.72 -7.03 10.31
CA PRO A 525 23.19 -7.88 9.23
C PRO A 525 22.93 -7.26 7.85
N GLU A 526 23.89 -7.37 6.94
CA GLU A 526 23.84 -6.96 5.54
C GLU A 526 23.52 -5.47 5.27
N GLN A 527 23.64 -4.62 6.30
CA GLN A 527 23.22 -3.23 6.24
C GLN A 527 24.15 -2.32 5.42
N ALA A 528 25.40 -2.70 5.22
CA ALA A 528 26.49 -1.80 4.76
C ALA A 528 26.23 -1.05 3.44
N LYS A 529 25.21 -1.41 2.65
CA LYS A 529 24.90 -0.74 1.37
C LYS A 529 23.40 -0.70 1.04
N LYS A 530 22.54 -1.05 1.98
CA LYS A 530 21.12 -1.17 1.72
C LYS A 530 20.31 -0.29 2.67
N LEU A 531 19.58 0.63 2.10
CA LEU A 531 18.67 1.47 2.86
C LEU A 531 17.51 0.65 3.43
N VAL A 532 17.02 -0.34 2.69
CA VAL A 532 15.91 -1.22 3.11
C VAL A 532 16.46 -2.57 3.52
N LEU A 533 16.20 -2.92 4.79
CA LEU A 533 16.67 -4.15 5.42
C LEU A 533 15.97 -5.39 4.83
N ASP A 534 16.71 -6.46 4.73
CA ASP A 534 16.18 -7.78 4.41
C ASP A 534 15.65 -8.51 5.67
N THR A 535 15.30 -9.78 5.50
CA THR A 535 14.80 -10.63 6.59
C THR A 535 15.72 -10.68 7.81
N ALA A 536 17.03 -10.79 7.61
CA ALA A 536 17.98 -10.89 8.71
C ALA A 536 18.12 -9.57 9.46
N GLY A 537 18.19 -8.46 8.72
CA GLY A 537 18.25 -7.12 9.27
C GLY A 537 17.01 -6.76 10.08
N VAL A 538 15.82 -7.08 9.57
CA VAL A 538 14.54 -6.80 10.26
C VAL A 538 14.41 -7.63 11.55
N VAL A 539 14.80 -8.89 11.54
CA VAL A 539 14.84 -9.72 12.78
C VAL A 539 15.78 -9.12 13.80
N ALA A 540 16.99 -8.73 13.38
CA ALA A 540 17.98 -8.11 14.26
C ALA A 540 17.52 -6.75 14.79
N LEU A 541 16.85 -5.93 13.98
CA LEU A 541 16.24 -4.67 14.41
C LEU A 541 15.27 -4.90 15.57
N GLY A 542 14.35 -5.84 15.45
CA GLY A 542 13.40 -6.13 16.53
C GLY A 542 14.07 -6.63 17.82
N GLU A 543 15.14 -7.43 17.70
CA GLU A 543 15.93 -7.86 18.86
C GLU A 543 16.68 -6.69 19.52
N LEU A 544 17.21 -5.75 18.72
CA LEU A 544 17.86 -4.54 19.20
C LEU A 544 16.90 -3.61 19.93
N LEU A 545 15.72 -3.37 19.37
CA LEU A 545 14.66 -2.58 20.01
C LEU A 545 14.23 -3.18 21.35
N ALA A 546 14.02 -4.50 21.40
CA ALA A 546 13.70 -5.21 22.64
C ALA A 546 14.82 -5.12 23.69
N LYS A 547 16.08 -5.28 23.27
CA LYS A 547 17.24 -5.13 24.14
C LYS A 547 17.32 -3.73 24.73
N SER A 548 17.11 -2.70 23.92
CA SER A 548 17.15 -1.30 24.37
C SER A 548 16.10 -1.00 25.43
N PHE A 549 14.90 -1.54 25.31
CA PHE A 549 13.85 -1.45 26.34
C PHE A 549 14.25 -2.21 27.62
N LEU A 550 14.65 -3.48 27.49
CA LEU A 550 14.93 -4.35 28.63
C LEU A 550 16.14 -3.93 29.44
N SER A 551 17.11 -3.22 28.85
CA SER A 551 18.29 -2.72 29.55
C SER A 551 18.05 -1.50 30.42
N ARG A 552 16.90 -0.84 30.31
CA ARG A 552 16.48 0.35 31.10
C ARG A 552 15.59 0.00 32.31
N ARG A 553 15.33 -1.25 32.53
CA ARG A 553 14.63 -1.83 33.69
C ARG A 553 15.65 -2.28 34.73
#